data_b379e41fb6f802361508f8a7ace98fa1
#
_entry.id   b379e41fb6f802361508f8a7ace98fa1
#
_cell.length_a   1.000
_cell.length_b   1.000
_cell.length_c   1.000
_cell.angle_alpha   90.00
_cell.angle_beta   90.00
_cell.angle_gamma   90.00
#
_symmetry.space_group_name_H-M   'P 1'
#
loop_
_entity.id
_entity.type
_entity.pdbx_description
1 polymer ?
#
loop_
_entity_poly.entity_id
_entity_poly.type
_entity_poly.pdbx_seq_one_letter_code
_entity_poly.pdbx_strand_id
1 'polypeptide(L)'
;MPITQPTVAADAYSDALDPDQEDVTPKVGTTVQSGMSALEALLKPESSNEYPTDFKFTPEAQLIKFLSDEPFAVYEQHWIERPKGRKSFVCTANSEGGCPLCDILGDKPRGKFAWNVLVLSGDSQTVQVFTAPPVLARQIVAAHKDERKGPLSKEF
;
A
#
# COMPACT_ATOMS: atom_id res chain seq x y z
N MET A 1 -8.28 31.92 -50.16
CA MET A 1 -7.67 32.77 -49.12
C MET A 1 -6.47 32.02 -48.55
N PRO A 2 -5.25 32.48 -48.71
CA PRO A 2 -4.07 31.80 -48.20
C PRO A 2 -3.88 32.10 -46.69
N ILE A 3 -3.62 31.07 -45.92
CA ILE A 3 -3.37 31.14 -44.49
C ILE A 3 -1.86 31.50 -44.32
N THR A 4 -1.64 32.69 -43.78
CA THR A 4 -0.30 33.19 -43.45
C THR A 4 0.13 32.56 -42.11
N GLN A 5 1.20 31.78 -42.11
CA GLN A 5 1.84 31.29 -40.89
C GLN A 5 2.66 32.42 -40.24
N PRO A 6 2.63 32.59 -38.92
CA PRO A 6 3.53 33.53 -38.25
C PRO A 6 4.93 32.94 -38.16
N THR A 7 5.87 33.67 -38.66
CA THR A 7 7.32 33.46 -38.53
C THR A 7 7.72 33.80 -37.10
N VAL A 8 8.10 32.81 -36.31
CA VAL A 8 8.69 33.03 -34.99
C VAL A 8 10.19 33.30 -35.19
N ALA A 9 10.63 34.48 -34.78
CA ALA A 9 12.02 34.89 -34.79
C ALA A 9 12.84 33.99 -33.85
N ALA A 10 13.82 33.31 -34.43
CA ALA A 10 14.89 32.67 -33.71
C ALA A 10 15.96 33.74 -33.43
N ASP A 11 15.93 34.36 -32.25
CA ASP A 11 17.05 35.11 -31.69
C ASP A 11 16.66 35.56 -30.26
N ALA A 12 17.17 34.90 -29.27
CA ALA A 12 17.52 35.38 -27.93
C ALA A 12 17.68 34.24 -26.93
N TYR A 13 18.61 33.34 -27.19
CA TYR A 13 19.13 32.50 -26.13
C TYR A 13 20.63 32.30 -26.31
N SER A 14 21.34 33.41 -26.22
CA SER A 14 22.78 33.40 -26.05
C SER A 14 23.09 34.32 -24.88
N ASP A 15 23.83 33.77 -23.99
CA ASP A 15 24.65 34.47 -23.02
C ASP A 15 24.08 34.82 -21.65
N ALA A 16 24.36 33.91 -20.74
CA ALA A 16 24.82 34.22 -19.39
C ALA A 16 25.28 32.91 -18.73
N LEU A 17 26.40 32.36 -19.20
CA LEU A 17 27.17 31.43 -18.38
C LEU A 17 28.04 32.27 -17.45
N ASP A 18 27.62 32.40 -16.22
CA ASP A 18 28.38 32.97 -15.13
C ASP A 18 29.52 31.99 -14.78
N PRO A 19 30.81 32.36 -14.91
CA PRO A 19 31.92 31.43 -14.70
C PRO A 19 32.23 31.10 -13.23
N ASP A 20 31.45 31.59 -12.26
CA ASP A 20 31.70 31.40 -10.84
C ASP A 20 30.62 30.59 -10.07
N GLN A 21 29.77 29.83 -10.79
CA GLN A 21 28.97 28.83 -10.10
C GLN A 21 29.84 27.61 -9.79
N GLU A 22 30.29 27.55 -8.53
CA GLU A 22 30.84 26.34 -7.97
C GLU A 22 29.87 25.18 -8.22
N ASP A 23 30.39 24.14 -8.85
CA ASP A 23 29.73 22.88 -9.19
C ASP A 23 29.24 22.19 -7.90
N VAL A 24 28.05 22.57 -7.44
CA VAL A 24 27.33 21.84 -6.39
C VAL A 24 26.71 20.63 -7.05
N THR A 25 27.52 19.65 -7.38
CA THR A 25 27.04 18.33 -7.78
C THR A 25 26.27 17.73 -6.62
N PRO A 26 24.94 17.54 -6.70
CA PRO A 26 24.24 16.74 -5.71
C PRO A 26 24.75 15.31 -5.87
N LYS A 27 25.49 14.83 -4.88
CA LYS A 27 25.85 13.43 -4.73
C LYS A 27 24.58 12.61 -4.38
N VAL A 28 23.64 12.54 -5.29
CA VAL A 28 22.62 11.51 -5.29
C VAL A 28 23.12 10.49 -6.32
N GLY A 29 23.68 9.42 -5.81
CA GLY A 29 24.15 8.29 -6.63
C GLY A 29 23.01 7.56 -7.31
N THR A 30 22.31 8.25 -8.21
CA THR A 30 21.38 7.61 -9.12
C THR A 30 22.15 7.26 -10.37
N THR A 31 22.74 6.07 -10.40
CA THR A 31 23.31 5.53 -11.62
C THR A 31 22.15 5.31 -12.60
N VAL A 32 22.00 6.22 -13.56
CA VAL A 32 21.06 6.03 -14.66
C VAL A 32 21.58 4.87 -15.51
N GLN A 33 20.93 3.72 -15.41
CA GLN A 33 21.20 2.57 -16.26
C GLN A 33 20.37 2.68 -17.53
N SER A 34 20.98 2.42 -18.69
CA SER A 34 20.29 2.45 -19.98
C SER A 34 20.33 1.10 -20.66
N GLY A 35 19.33 0.81 -21.51
CA GLY A 35 19.26 -0.41 -22.31
C GLY A 35 18.27 -1.44 -21.77
N MET A 36 17.99 -2.46 -22.61
CA MET A 36 17.01 -3.51 -22.29
C MET A 36 17.43 -4.36 -21.09
N SER A 37 18.71 -4.57 -20.87
CA SER A 37 19.22 -5.30 -19.71
C SER A 37 18.95 -4.60 -18.38
N ALA A 38 18.99 -3.27 -18.35
CA ALA A 38 18.62 -2.48 -17.19
C ALA A 38 17.12 -2.55 -16.92
N LEU A 39 16.31 -2.50 -18.00
CA LEU A 39 14.86 -2.69 -17.88
C LEU A 39 14.51 -4.09 -17.37
N GLU A 40 15.14 -5.14 -17.88
CA GLU A 40 14.94 -6.51 -17.41
C GLU A 40 15.36 -6.68 -15.94
N ALA A 41 16.45 -6.01 -15.52
CA ALA A 41 16.86 -6.03 -14.11
C ALA A 41 15.82 -5.37 -13.19
N LEU A 42 15.22 -4.26 -13.61
CA LEU A 42 14.15 -3.58 -12.88
C LEU A 42 12.81 -4.35 -12.91
N LEU A 43 12.56 -5.09 -13.97
CA LEU A 43 11.34 -5.89 -14.12
C LEU A 43 11.46 -7.29 -13.49
N LYS A 44 12.66 -7.73 -13.12
CA LYS A 44 12.78 -8.93 -12.30
C LYS A 44 12.11 -8.67 -10.97
N PRO A 45 11.05 -9.43 -10.60
CA PRO A 45 10.48 -9.31 -9.27
C PRO A 45 11.61 -9.63 -8.29
N GLU A 46 11.97 -8.65 -7.48
CA GLU A 46 12.84 -8.94 -6.35
C GLU A 46 12.15 -10.01 -5.52
N SER A 47 12.74 -11.20 -5.47
CA SER A 47 12.16 -12.37 -4.82
C SER A 47 12.20 -12.30 -3.29
N SER A 48 12.68 -11.21 -2.74
CA SER A 48 12.53 -10.91 -1.32
C SER A 48 11.17 -10.25 -1.12
N ASN A 49 10.18 -11.02 -0.68
CA ASN A 49 8.94 -10.48 -0.13
C ASN A 49 9.30 -9.68 1.13
N GLU A 50 9.73 -8.43 0.97
CA GLU A 50 9.90 -7.49 2.08
C GLU A 50 8.56 -7.12 2.71
N TYR A 51 7.46 -7.44 2.03
CA TYR A 51 6.11 -7.18 2.54
C TYR A 51 5.63 -8.33 3.41
N PRO A 52 5.09 -8.03 4.59
CA PRO A 52 4.48 -9.05 5.44
C PRO A 52 3.38 -9.79 4.69
N THR A 53 3.37 -11.10 4.81
CA THR A 53 2.31 -11.93 4.22
C THR A 53 1.01 -11.80 5.02
N ASP A 54 -0.12 -12.09 4.37
CA ASP A 54 -1.41 -12.10 5.06
C ASP A 54 -1.49 -13.25 6.08
N PHE A 55 -1.96 -12.93 7.29
CA PHE A 55 -2.25 -13.93 8.31
C PHE A 55 -3.43 -14.80 7.89
N LYS A 56 -3.24 -16.10 7.96
CA LYS A 56 -4.27 -17.08 7.63
C LYS A 56 -4.69 -17.83 8.87
N PHE A 57 -6.00 -17.85 9.13
CA PHE A 57 -6.56 -18.68 10.19
C PHE A 57 -6.43 -20.17 9.84
N THR A 58 -5.93 -20.96 10.78
CA THR A 58 -5.90 -22.41 10.71
C THR A 58 -6.89 -22.98 11.75
N PRO A 59 -7.30 -24.26 11.63
CA PRO A 59 -8.13 -24.91 12.64
C PRO A 59 -7.44 -25.06 14.00
N GLU A 60 -6.11 -25.02 13.99
CA GLU A 60 -5.29 -25.11 15.20
C GLU A 60 -5.21 -23.76 15.91
N ALA A 61 -5.04 -23.79 17.23
CA ALA A 61 -4.82 -22.57 18.00
C ALA A 61 -3.49 -21.90 17.60
N GLN A 62 -3.57 -20.65 17.20
CA GLN A 62 -2.43 -19.83 16.81
C GLN A 62 -2.19 -18.74 17.85
N LEU A 63 -0.95 -18.63 18.32
CA LEU A 63 -0.55 -17.55 19.21
C LEU A 63 -0.02 -16.39 18.38
N ILE A 64 -0.62 -15.22 18.55
CA ILE A 64 -0.23 -13.99 17.87
C ILE A 64 -0.07 -12.87 18.88
N LYS A 65 0.85 -11.93 18.59
CA LYS A 65 1.03 -10.69 19.34
C LYS A 65 0.77 -9.50 18.41
N PHE A 66 -0.10 -8.59 18.83
CA PHE A 66 -0.29 -7.33 18.14
C PHE A 66 0.94 -6.44 18.35
N LEU A 67 1.44 -5.83 17.27
CA LEU A 67 2.60 -4.94 17.34
C LEU A 67 2.21 -3.49 17.60
N SER A 68 0.93 -3.15 17.45
CA SER A 68 0.37 -1.84 17.75
C SER A 68 -1.03 -1.97 18.35
N ASP A 69 -1.43 -0.99 19.15
CA ASP A 69 -2.77 -0.93 19.74
C ASP A 69 -3.83 -0.56 18.71
N GLU A 70 -3.45 0.23 17.71
CA GLU A 70 -4.33 0.71 16.67
C GLU A 70 -4.09 -0.01 15.33
N PRO A 71 -5.14 -0.17 14.50
CA PRO A 71 -4.97 -0.69 13.15
C PRO A 71 -4.18 0.32 12.31
N PHE A 72 -3.22 -0.16 11.52
CA PHE A 72 -2.49 0.70 10.58
C PHE A 72 -3.32 1.06 9.35
N ALA A 73 -4.37 0.28 9.05
CA ALA A 73 -5.29 0.58 7.95
C ALA A 73 -6.73 0.21 8.32
N VAL A 74 -7.63 1.13 7.96
CA VAL A 74 -9.09 0.93 8.03
C VAL A 74 -9.64 1.25 6.65
N TYR A 75 -10.30 0.29 6.02
CA TYR A 75 -10.84 0.45 4.68
C TYR A 75 -12.11 -0.36 4.49
N GLU A 76 -12.85 -0.04 3.45
CA GLU A 76 -14.02 -0.79 3.01
C GLU A 76 -13.68 -1.65 1.78
N GLN A 77 -14.29 -2.82 1.68
CA GLN A 77 -13.97 -3.81 0.66
C GLN A 77 -15.24 -4.44 0.10
N HIS A 78 -15.31 -4.50 -1.23
CA HIS A 78 -16.29 -5.25 -1.99
C HIS A 78 -15.84 -6.68 -2.27
N TRP A 79 -16.80 -7.59 -2.39
CA TRP A 79 -16.55 -8.98 -2.73
C TRP A 79 -17.41 -9.38 -3.91
N ILE A 80 -16.80 -9.47 -5.09
CA ILE A 80 -17.50 -9.77 -6.33
C ILE A 80 -17.24 -11.21 -6.73
N GLU A 81 -18.33 -11.94 -7.01
CA GLU A 81 -18.26 -13.29 -7.55
C GLU A 81 -17.92 -13.23 -9.04
N ARG A 82 -16.98 -14.07 -9.45
CA ARG A 82 -16.58 -14.23 -10.84
C ARG A 82 -16.49 -15.71 -11.20
N PRO A 83 -16.51 -16.09 -12.50
CA PRO A 83 -16.43 -17.49 -12.91
C PRO A 83 -15.22 -18.26 -12.37
N LYS A 84 -14.12 -17.55 -12.10
CA LYS A 84 -12.86 -18.09 -11.53
C LYS A 84 -12.77 -17.92 -10.01
N GLY A 85 -13.88 -17.65 -9.33
CA GLY A 85 -13.93 -17.45 -7.87
C GLY A 85 -14.15 -16.00 -7.46
N ARG A 86 -14.27 -15.81 -6.15
CA ARG A 86 -14.55 -14.51 -5.53
C ARG A 86 -13.31 -13.64 -5.47
N LYS A 87 -13.44 -12.37 -5.88
CA LYS A 87 -12.37 -11.38 -5.78
C LYS A 87 -12.79 -10.19 -4.93
N SER A 88 -11.84 -9.64 -4.22
CA SER A 88 -12.02 -8.45 -3.39
C SER A 88 -11.48 -7.21 -4.07
N PHE A 89 -12.13 -6.08 -3.83
CA PHE A 89 -11.74 -4.76 -4.32
C PHE A 89 -11.94 -3.74 -3.20
N VAL A 90 -10.97 -2.87 -3.01
CA VAL A 90 -11.10 -1.75 -2.06
C VAL A 90 -12.17 -0.80 -2.58
N CYS A 91 -13.07 -0.35 -1.69
CA CYS A 91 -14.09 0.64 -2.02
C CYS A 91 -13.45 2.01 -2.18
N THR A 92 -13.77 2.69 -3.26
CA THR A 92 -13.29 4.05 -3.57
C THR A 92 -14.37 5.13 -3.41
N ALA A 93 -15.45 4.83 -2.67
CA ALA A 93 -16.58 5.77 -2.51
C ALA A 93 -16.16 7.12 -1.91
N ASN A 94 -15.10 7.14 -1.10
CA ASN A 94 -14.57 8.36 -0.48
C ASN A 94 -13.54 9.11 -1.36
N SER A 95 -13.26 8.63 -2.56
CA SER A 95 -12.40 9.31 -3.54
C SER A 95 -13.25 10.15 -4.50
N GLU A 96 -12.63 11.15 -5.13
CA GLU A 96 -13.31 12.09 -6.04
C GLU A 96 -14.07 11.42 -7.20
N GLY A 97 -13.64 10.22 -7.62
CA GLY A 97 -14.27 9.47 -8.70
C GLY A 97 -15.44 8.57 -8.28
N GLY A 98 -15.78 8.52 -6.98
CA GLY A 98 -16.78 7.58 -6.47
C GLY A 98 -16.38 6.12 -6.59
N CYS A 99 -17.33 5.22 -6.36
CA CYS A 99 -17.09 3.78 -6.46
C CYS A 99 -18.07 3.12 -7.45
N PRO A 100 -17.60 2.65 -8.60
CA PRO A 100 -18.48 2.01 -9.58
C PRO A 100 -19.23 0.78 -9.03
N LEU A 101 -18.66 0.08 -8.06
CA LEU A 101 -19.30 -1.09 -7.44
C LEU A 101 -20.45 -0.68 -6.52
N CYS A 102 -20.35 0.45 -5.83
CA CYS A 102 -21.46 1.03 -5.07
C CYS A 102 -22.52 1.59 -6.02
N ASP A 103 -22.09 2.42 -6.97
CA ASP A 103 -22.98 3.29 -7.74
C ASP A 103 -23.71 2.53 -8.85
N ILE A 104 -23.03 1.60 -9.53
CA ILE A 104 -23.61 0.86 -10.68
C ILE A 104 -24.15 -0.48 -10.23
N LEU A 105 -23.42 -1.23 -9.41
CA LEU A 105 -23.82 -2.57 -9.00
C LEU A 105 -24.63 -2.59 -7.70
N GLY A 106 -24.67 -1.48 -6.95
CA GLY A 106 -25.36 -1.41 -5.67
C GLY A 106 -24.78 -2.35 -4.61
N ASP A 107 -23.52 -2.84 -4.80
CA ASP A 107 -22.89 -3.73 -3.84
C ASP A 107 -22.46 -2.95 -2.60
N LYS A 108 -22.79 -3.49 -1.42
CA LYS A 108 -22.47 -2.86 -0.16
C LYS A 108 -21.08 -3.30 0.33
N PRO A 109 -20.15 -2.36 0.47
CA PRO A 109 -18.83 -2.70 0.96
C PRO A 109 -18.87 -3.12 2.43
N ARG A 110 -17.85 -3.84 2.85
CA ARG A 110 -17.67 -4.30 4.25
C ARG A 110 -16.39 -3.75 4.81
N GLY A 111 -16.47 -3.16 6.00
CA GLY A 111 -15.31 -2.63 6.71
C GLY A 111 -14.27 -3.72 6.98
N LYS A 112 -13.01 -3.32 6.87
CA LYS A 112 -11.83 -4.12 7.19
C LYS A 112 -10.87 -3.31 8.03
N PHE A 113 -10.21 -3.97 8.94
CA PHE A 113 -9.27 -3.39 9.89
C PHE A 113 -8.00 -4.23 9.86
N ALA A 114 -6.86 -3.60 9.60
CA ALA A 114 -5.59 -4.30 9.43
C ALA A 114 -4.58 -3.90 10.52
N TRP A 115 -3.96 -4.91 11.13
CA TRP A 115 -2.87 -4.78 12.10
C TRP A 115 -1.67 -5.58 11.66
N ASN A 116 -0.49 -5.15 12.07
CA ASN A 116 0.69 -5.99 12.03
C ASN A 116 0.71 -6.86 13.29
N VAL A 117 0.88 -8.15 13.10
CA VAL A 117 0.98 -9.12 14.19
C VAL A 117 2.24 -9.95 14.05
N LEU A 118 2.84 -10.30 15.18
CA LEU A 118 3.89 -11.28 15.25
C LEU A 118 3.26 -12.65 15.53
N VAL A 119 3.46 -13.59 14.63
CA VAL A 119 3.01 -14.97 14.79
C VAL A 119 4.07 -15.71 15.60
N LEU A 120 3.68 -16.23 16.75
CA LEU A 120 4.54 -16.92 17.71
C LEU A 120 4.37 -18.46 17.66
N SER A 121 3.47 -18.94 16.80
CA SER A 121 3.24 -20.37 16.63
C SER A 121 4.24 -20.96 15.64
N GLY A 122 4.94 -22.03 16.04
CA GLY A 122 5.95 -22.71 15.22
C GLY A 122 7.39 -22.29 15.56
N ASP A 123 8.33 -22.82 14.78
CA ASP A 123 9.77 -22.64 15.02
C ASP A 123 10.31 -21.27 14.58
N SER A 124 9.54 -20.52 13.80
CA SER A 124 9.94 -19.20 13.28
C SER A 124 8.91 -18.14 13.65
N GLN A 125 9.41 -17.03 14.21
CA GLN A 125 8.58 -15.85 14.44
C GLN A 125 8.51 -15.05 13.14
N THR A 126 7.29 -14.78 12.66
CA THR A 126 7.08 -14.02 11.42
C THR A 126 6.09 -12.89 11.64
N VAL A 127 6.37 -11.73 11.04
CA VAL A 127 5.42 -10.61 11.02
C VAL A 127 4.44 -10.84 9.87
N GLN A 128 3.15 -10.74 10.16
CA GLN A 128 2.08 -10.92 9.19
C GLN A 128 1.03 -9.81 9.31
N VAL A 129 0.28 -9.58 8.24
CA VAL A 129 -0.85 -8.65 8.23
C VAL A 129 -2.11 -9.39 8.65
N PHE A 130 -2.65 -9.01 9.79
CA PHE A 130 -3.91 -9.55 10.32
C PHE A 130 -5.07 -8.64 9.92
N THR A 131 -5.97 -9.15 9.09
CA THR A 131 -7.13 -8.39 8.62
C THR A 131 -8.41 -8.92 9.28
N ALA A 132 -9.06 -8.08 10.08
CA ALA A 132 -10.28 -8.43 10.81
C ALA A 132 -11.54 -7.87 10.13
N PRO A 133 -12.63 -8.65 10.09
CA PRO A 133 -13.97 -8.14 9.80
C PRO A 133 -14.52 -7.37 11.02
N PRO A 134 -15.60 -6.56 10.86
CA PRO A 134 -16.14 -5.72 11.93
C PRO A 134 -16.49 -6.48 13.23
N VAL A 135 -16.97 -7.70 13.11
CA VAL A 135 -17.32 -8.52 14.30
C VAL A 135 -16.09 -8.82 15.14
N LEU A 136 -15.00 -9.25 14.50
CA LEU A 136 -13.75 -9.56 15.19
C LEU A 136 -13.06 -8.30 15.68
N ALA A 137 -13.09 -7.21 14.91
CA ALA A 137 -12.54 -5.92 15.32
C ALA A 137 -13.21 -5.40 16.60
N ARG A 138 -14.53 -5.57 16.76
CA ARG A 138 -15.22 -5.20 18.02
C ARG A 138 -14.71 -6.00 19.22
N GLN A 139 -14.41 -7.29 19.04
CA GLN A 139 -13.86 -8.12 20.11
C GLN A 139 -12.44 -7.69 20.48
N ILE A 140 -11.62 -7.32 19.49
CA ILE A 140 -10.28 -6.80 19.70
C ILE A 140 -10.33 -5.48 20.46
N VAL A 141 -11.20 -4.54 20.06
CA VAL A 141 -11.39 -3.28 20.77
C VAL A 141 -11.88 -3.50 22.21
N ALA A 142 -12.78 -4.44 22.41
CA ALA A 142 -13.25 -4.79 23.76
C ALA A 142 -12.11 -5.35 24.62
N ALA A 143 -11.25 -6.19 24.05
CA ALA A 143 -10.09 -6.73 24.75
C ALA A 143 -9.05 -5.63 25.07
N HIS A 144 -8.82 -4.68 24.14
CA HIS A 144 -7.94 -3.54 24.36
C HIS A 144 -8.40 -2.64 25.52
N LYS A 145 -9.71 -2.42 25.63
CA LYS A 145 -10.30 -1.57 26.68
C LYS A 145 -10.43 -2.26 28.05
N ASP A 146 -10.25 -3.57 28.11
CA ASP A 146 -10.31 -4.33 29.37
C ASP A 146 -8.99 -4.12 30.12
N GLU A 147 -9.02 -3.47 31.28
CA GLU A 147 -7.85 -3.18 32.12
C GLU A 147 -7.03 -4.43 32.48
N ARG A 148 -7.65 -5.60 32.46
CA ARG A 148 -6.97 -6.87 32.76
C ARG A 148 -6.25 -7.47 31.56
N LYS A 149 -6.68 -7.14 30.32
CA LYS A 149 -6.20 -7.73 29.08
C LYS A 149 -5.39 -6.77 28.21
N GLY A 150 -5.80 -5.49 28.19
CA GLY A 150 -5.16 -4.48 27.36
C GLY A 150 -3.92 -3.85 28.01
N PRO A 151 -3.19 -3.02 27.27
CA PRO A 151 -3.31 -2.76 25.82
C PRO A 151 -2.90 -3.97 24.95
N LEU A 152 -3.26 -3.97 23.65
CA LEU A 152 -2.99 -5.08 22.73
C LEU A 152 -1.49 -5.31 22.51
N SER A 153 -0.72 -4.23 22.51
CA SER A 153 0.75 -4.24 22.33
C SER A 153 1.52 -4.57 23.60
N LYS A 154 0.83 -4.83 24.72
CA LYS A 154 1.46 -5.09 26.01
C LYS A 154 2.49 -6.22 25.91
N GLU A 155 3.65 -5.96 26.46
CA GLU A 155 4.68 -6.99 26.64
C GLU A 155 4.25 -7.99 27.73
N PHE A 156 4.56 -9.26 27.47
CA PHE A 156 4.30 -10.35 28.42
C PHE A 156 5.49 -10.55 29.34
#